data_220cd5a389377c16c264dff1e86c23bd
#
_entry.id   220cd5a389377c16c264dff1e86c23bd
#
_cell.length_a   1.000
_cell.length_b   1.000
_cell.length_c   1.000
_cell.angle_alpha   90.00
_cell.angle_beta   90.00
_cell.angle_gamma   90.00
#
_symmetry.space_group_name_H-M   'P 1'
#
loop_
_entity.id
_entity.type
_entity.pdbx_description
1 polymer ?
#
loop_
_entity_poly.entity_id
_entity_poly.type
_entity_poly.pdbx_seq_one_letter_code
_entity_poly.pdbx_strand_id
1 'polypeptide(L)'
;MKRVFDIVLVLLAAPLWLPLLALTALAVLLVEGRPVFFMQTRAGLHGRPFRIVKFRSMRTGAGSDAERLGRFGRFLRATSLDELPELLLVLTGKMSLVGPRPLPTRYLPRYTPEQMRRHEVRPGITGWAQVHGRNALEWEARFAHDVWYVDHRSLWLDIKILFLTIGAVFAARGISEKGEATMSTFTGKQTGKE
;
A
#
# COMPACT_ATOMS: atom_id res chain seq x y z
N MET A 1 17.45 -6.26 -13.45
CA MET A 1 17.27 -7.45 -12.58
C MET A 1 16.00 -7.36 -11.73
N LYS A 2 15.78 -6.33 -10.91
CA LYS A 2 14.57 -6.21 -10.03
C LYS A 2 13.24 -6.40 -10.77
N ARG A 3 13.06 -5.77 -11.93
CA ARG A 3 11.80 -5.85 -12.70
C ARG A 3 11.48 -7.27 -13.14
N VAL A 4 12.50 -8.02 -13.60
CA VAL A 4 12.32 -9.44 -13.99
C VAL A 4 11.95 -10.27 -12.78
N PHE A 5 12.61 -10.05 -11.64
CA PHE A 5 12.31 -10.69 -10.37
C PHE A 5 10.84 -10.47 -9.95
N ASP A 6 10.36 -9.23 -9.97
CA ASP A 6 8.95 -8.90 -9.64
C ASP A 6 7.97 -9.66 -10.55
N ILE A 7 8.20 -9.64 -11.88
CA ILE A 7 7.33 -10.31 -12.84
C ILE A 7 7.32 -11.82 -12.62
N VAL A 8 8.51 -12.42 -12.48
CA VAL A 8 8.65 -13.87 -12.29
C VAL A 8 7.92 -14.32 -11.03
N LEU A 9 8.11 -13.62 -9.90
CA LEU A 9 7.42 -13.96 -8.65
C LEU A 9 5.91 -13.84 -8.77
N VAL A 10 5.40 -12.77 -9.39
CA VAL A 10 3.95 -12.59 -9.57
C VAL A 10 3.37 -13.67 -10.46
N LEU A 11 4.06 -14.06 -11.55
CA LEU A 11 3.61 -15.12 -12.46
C LEU A 11 3.69 -16.51 -11.80
N LEU A 12 4.75 -16.81 -11.06
CA LEU A 12 4.87 -18.07 -10.31
C LEU A 12 3.78 -18.22 -9.25
N ALA A 13 3.41 -17.12 -8.59
CA ALA A 13 2.34 -17.11 -7.61
C ALA A 13 0.92 -17.05 -8.24
N ALA A 14 0.78 -16.88 -9.56
CA ALA A 14 -0.51 -16.70 -10.24
C ALA A 14 -1.52 -17.83 -9.97
N PRO A 15 -1.14 -19.13 -9.92
CA PRO A 15 -2.08 -20.19 -9.59
C PRO A 15 -2.73 -20.04 -8.21
N LEU A 16 -2.12 -19.30 -7.29
CA LEU A 16 -2.64 -19.05 -5.94
C LEU A 16 -3.45 -17.76 -5.88
N TRP A 17 -2.89 -16.63 -6.38
CA TRP A 17 -3.54 -15.34 -6.19
C TRP A 17 -4.68 -15.09 -7.21
N LEU A 18 -4.69 -15.70 -8.40
CA LEU A 18 -5.80 -15.52 -9.35
C LEU A 18 -7.13 -16.11 -8.85
N PRO A 19 -7.20 -17.37 -8.37
CA PRO A 19 -8.41 -17.88 -7.74
C PRO A 19 -8.83 -17.05 -6.52
N LEU A 20 -7.87 -16.64 -5.68
CA LEU A 20 -8.14 -15.83 -4.50
C LEU A 20 -8.68 -14.44 -4.88
N LEU A 21 -8.17 -13.83 -5.94
CA LEU A 21 -8.68 -12.57 -6.49
C LEU A 21 -10.14 -12.73 -6.97
N ALA A 22 -10.45 -13.81 -7.70
CA ALA A 22 -11.81 -14.08 -8.17
C ALA A 22 -12.78 -14.31 -6.99
N LEU A 23 -12.39 -15.11 -6.01
CA LEU A 23 -13.20 -15.38 -4.81
C LEU A 23 -13.40 -14.10 -3.99
N THR A 24 -12.37 -13.28 -3.82
CA THR A 24 -12.47 -12.00 -3.12
C THR A 24 -13.39 -11.03 -3.87
N ALA A 25 -13.29 -10.96 -5.21
CA ALA A 25 -14.18 -10.14 -6.03
C ALA A 25 -15.65 -10.54 -5.84
N LEU A 26 -15.93 -11.85 -5.84
CA LEU A 26 -17.27 -12.38 -5.62
C LEU A 26 -17.75 -12.05 -4.19
N ALA A 27 -16.92 -12.24 -3.17
CA ALA A 27 -17.26 -11.92 -1.79
C ALA A 27 -17.57 -10.43 -1.60
N VAL A 28 -16.75 -9.53 -2.19
CA VAL A 28 -17.01 -8.08 -2.17
C VAL A 28 -18.33 -7.76 -2.87
N LEU A 29 -18.61 -8.38 -4.02
CA LEU A 29 -19.86 -8.19 -4.75
C LEU A 29 -21.08 -8.59 -3.93
N LEU A 30 -21.01 -9.72 -3.22
CA LEU A 30 -22.13 -10.25 -2.42
C LEU A 30 -22.34 -9.48 -1.11
N VAL A 31 -21.27 -9.03 -0.45
CA VAL A 31 -21.35 -8.39 0.87
C VAL A 31 -21.48 -6.88 0.78
N GLU A 32 -20.70 -6.24 -0.08
CA GLU A 32 -20.67 -4.77 -0.20
C GLU A 32 -21.43 -4.26 -1.44
N GLY A 33 -21.73 -5.14 -2.41
CA GLY A 33 -22.38 -4.78 -3.67
C GLY A 33 -21.44 -4.08 -4.66
N ARG A 34 -22.01 -3.40 -5.66
CA ARG A 34 -21.24 -2.61 -6.66
C ARG A 34 -20.93 -1.21 -6.14
N PRO A 35 -19.80 -0.58 -6.58
CA PRO A 35 -18.71 -1.14 -7.38
C PRO A 35 -17.82 -2.08 -6.57
N VAL A 36 -17.27 -3.14 -7.19
CA VAL A 36 -16.36 -4.10 -6.54
C VAL A 36 -14.99 -3.49 -6.28
N PHE A 37 -14.53 -2.63 -7.19
CA PHE A 37 -13.22 -2.01 -7.12
C PHE A 37 -13.29 -0.56 -6.62
N PHE A 38 -12.30 -0.20 -5.83
CA PHE A 38 -11.96 1.18 -5.47
C PHE A 38 -10.74 1.60 -6.27
N MET A 39 -10.79 2.80 -6.85
CA MET A 39 -9.70 3.36 -7.62
C MET A 39 -9.33 4.73 -7.08
N GLN A 40 -8.02 5.01 -6.99
CA GLN A 40 -7.52 6.30 -6.54
C GLN A 40 -6.22 6.67 -7.26
N THR A 41 -6.06 7.97 -7.58
CA THR A 41 -4.81 8.47 -8.14
C THR A 41 -3.76 8.64 -7.04
N ARG A 42 -2.58 8.08 -7.29
CA ARG A 42 -1.44 8.09 -6.38
C ARG A 42 -0.18 8.56 -7.11
N ALA A 43 0.81 9.02 -6.35
CA ALA A 43 2.12 9.35 -6.88
C ALA A 43 2.97 8.09 -7.05
N GLY A 44 3.51 7.88 -8.24
CA GLY A 44 4.37 6.77 -8.62
C GLY A 44 5.82 7.18 -8.81
N LEU A 45 6.52 6.46 -9.69
CA LEU A 45 7.90 6.74 -10.06
C LEU A 45 8.06 8.19 -10.54
N HIS A 46 9.06 8.90 -10.00
CA HIS A 46 9.32 10.32 -10.26
C HIS A 46 8.11 11.23 -10.01
N GLY A 47 7.24 10.87 -9.07
CA GLY A 47 6.03 11.63 -8.73
C GLY A 47 4.93 11.55 -9.79
N ARG A 48 5.10 10.79 -10.88
CA ARG A 48 4.10 10.69 -11.95
C ARG A 48 2.81 10.05 -11.43
N PRO A 49 1.64 10.65 -11.68
CA PRO A 49 0.39 10.11 -11.21
C PRO A 49 0.06 8.78 -11.90
N PHE A 50 -0.43 7.82 -11.14
CA PHE A 50 -1.00 6.57 -11.65
C PHE A 50 -2.23 6.18 -10.83
N ARG A 51 -3.08 5.33 -11.38
CA ARG A 51 -4.30 4.86 -10.71
C ARG A 51 -4.03 3.53 -10.04
N ILE A 52 -4.14 3.48 -8.70
CA ILE A 52 -4.20 2.21 -7.96
C ILE A 52 -5.60 1.62 -8.07
N VAL A 53 -5.67 0.29 -7.99
CA VAL A 53 -6.92 -0.47 -7.99
C VAL A 53 -6.90 -1.43 -6.82
N LYS A 54 -7.90 -1.33 -5.94
CA LYS A 54 -8.09 -2.21 -4.78
C LYS A 54 -9.50 -2.78 -4.77
N PHE A 55 -9.74 -3.83 -4.00
CA PHE A 55 -11.11 -4.16 -3.66
C PHE A 55 -11.69 -3.11 -2.70
N ARG A 56 -12.97 -2.82 -2.89
CA ARG A 56 -13.68 -1.92 -2.01
C ARG A 56 -13.88 -2.57 -0.65
N SER A 57 -13.35 -1.95 0.39
CA SER A 57 -13.42 -2.39 1.79
C SER A 57 -14.31 -1.50 2.66
N MET A 58 -14.92 -0.47 2.08
CA MET A 58 -15.82 0.47 2.78
C MET A 58 -17.14 0.57 2.06
N ARG A 59 -18.22 0.71 2.83
CA ARG A 59 -19.56 1.01 2.30
C ARG A 59 -19.57 2.33 1.55
N THR A 60 -20.43 2.43 0.55
CA THR A 60 -20.71 3.70 -0.14
C THR A 60 -21.73 4.51 0.68
N GLY A 61 -21.67 5.83 0.61
CA GLY A 61 -22.60 6.72 1.29
C GLY A 61 -21.92 7.72 2.22
N ALA A 62 -22.74 8.51 2.93
CA ALA A 62 -22.30 9.46 3.93
C ALA A 62 -21.84 8.73 5.21
N GLY A 63 -21.02 9.40 6.01
CA GLY A 63 -20.47 8.90 7.27
C GLY A 63 -18.95 8.93 7.31
N SER A 64 -18.41 8.82 8.51
CA SER A 64 -16.97 8.74 8.75
C SER A 64 -16.39 7.42 8.20
N ASP A 65 -15.08 7.39 7.97
CA ASP A 65 -14.40 6.17 7.55
C ASP A 65 -14.60 5.01 8.55
N ALA A 66 -14.72 5.31 9.84
CA ALA A 66 -14.97 4.32 10.89
C ALA A 66 -16.36 3.67 10.77
N GLU A 67 -17.38 4.46 10.46
CA GLU A 67 -18.76 3.98 10.25
C GLU A 67 -18.90 3.17 8.97
N ARG A 68 -18.20 3.58 7.92
CA ARG A 68 -18.21 2.92 6.60
C ARG A 68 -17.41 1.63 6.57
N LEU A 69 -16.42 1.48 7.47
CA LEU A 69 -15.57 0.31 7.55
C LEU A 69 -16.25 -0.81 8.38
N GLY A 70 -17.04 -1.64 7.72
CA GLY A 70 -17.70 -2.80 8.33
C GLY A 70 -16.74 -3.92 8.76
N ARG A 71 -17.26 -4.98 9.38
CA ARG A 71 -16.48 -6.17 9.82
C ARG A 71 -15.77 -6.83 8.65
N PHE A 72 -16.44 -6.98 7.52
CA PHE A 72 -15.87 -7.57 6.31
C PHE A 72 -14.73 -6.71 5.73
N GLY A 73 -14.91 -5.40 5.67
CA GLY A 73 -13.86 -4.49 5.23
C GLY A 73 -12.63 -4.51 6.13
N ARG A 74 -12.83 -4.62 7.46
CA ARG A 74 -11.72 -4.82 8.41
C ARG A 74 -10.97 -6.13 8.15
N PHE A 75 -11.70 -7.21 7.89
CA PHE A 75 -11.09 -8.50 7.52
C PHE A 75 -10.26 -8.38 6.23
N LEU A 76 -10.79 -7.79 5.16
CA LEU A 76 -10.06 -7.57 3.91
C LEU A 76 -8.75 -6.80 4.12
N ARG A 77 -8.78 -5.73 4.91
CA ARG A 77 -7.58 -4.94 5.23
C ARG A 77 -6.60 -5.67 6.14
N ALA A 78 -7.11 -6.44 7.10
CA ALA A 78 -6.28 -7.22 8.01
C ALA A 78 -5.47 -8.29 7.28
N THR A 79 -6.08 -8.92 6.29
CA THR A 79 -5.48 -9.96 5.44
C THR A 79 -4.77 -9.39 4.21
N SER A 80 -4.88 -8.08 3.96
CA SER A 80 -4.40 -7.40 2.74
C SER A 80 -5.02 -7.96 1.44
N LEU A 81 -6.15 -8.66 1.53
CA LEU A 81 -6.87 -9.16 0.35
C LEU A 81 -7.40 -8.03 -0.53
N ASP A 82 -7.68 -6.87 0.07
CA ASP A 82 -8.09 -5.68 -0.68
C ASP A 82 -7.02 -5.19 -1.67
N GLU A 83 -5.75 -5.52 -1.47
CA GLU A 83 -4.62 -5.10 -2.30
C GLU A 83 -4.26 -6.10 -3.43
N LEU A 84 -4.90 -7.27 -3.49
CA LEU A 84 -4.63 -8.27 -4.54
C LEU A 84 -4.67 -7.72 -5.98
N PRO A 85 -5.60 -6.81 -6.35
CA PRO A 85 -5.60 -6.23 -7.71
C PRO A 85 -4.33 -5.44 -8.05
N GLU A 86 -3.55 -4.98 -7.04
CA GLU A 86 -2.29 -4.27 -7.28
C GLU A 86 -1.19 -5.16 -7.88
N LEU A 87 -1.30 -6.49 -7.78
CA LEU A 87 -0.40 -7.42 -8.47
C LEU A 87 -0.44 -7.23 -10.00
N LEU A 88 -1.60 -6.87 -10.57
CA LEU A 88 -1.72 -6.50 -11.99
C LEU A 88 -0.93 -5.21 -12.31
N LEU A 89 -0.83 -4.28 -11.34
CA LEU A 89 -0.04 -3.07 -11.52
C LEU A 89 1.47 -3.36 -11.45
N VAL A 90 1.87 -4.41 -10.75
CA VAL A 90 3.23 -4.93 -10.82
C VAL A 90 3.50 -5.49 -12.21
N LEU A 91 2.63 -6.31 -12.78
CA LEU A 91 2.80 -6.86 -14.13
C LEU A 91 2.87 -5.77 -15.22
N THR A 92 2.13 -4.68 -15.07
CA THR A 92 2.14 -3.54 -16.02
C THR A 92 3.27 -2.54 -15.77
N GLY A 93 4.09 -2.70 -14.72
CA GLY A 93 5.23 -1.84 -14.41
C GLY A 93 4.91 -0.52 -13.74
N LYS A 94 3.67 -0.30 -13.35
CA LYS A 94 3.26 0.88 -12.56
C LYS A 94 3.72 0.76 -11.11
N MET A 95 3.81 -0.48 -10.58
CA MET A 95 4.28 -0.81 -9.25
C MET A 95 5.39 -1.87 -9.29
N SER A 96 5.99 -2.11 -8.15
CA SER A 96 6.90 -3.20 -7.80
C SER A 96 6.28 -4.00 -6.64
N LEU A 97 6.74 -5.22 -6.39
CA LEU A 97 6.37 -5.94 -5.17
C LEU A 97 6.85 -5.18 -3.94
N VAL A 98 8.10 -4.71 -3.97
CA VAL A 98 8.74 -4.00 -2.85
C VAL A 98 9.13 -2.58 -3.25
N GLY A 99 8.74 -1.61 -2.43
CA GLY A 99 9.05 -0.18 -2.61
C GLY A 99 8.26 0.70 -1.64
N PRO A 100 8.48 2.01 -1.63
CA PRO A 100 7.69 2.94 -0.84
C PRO A 100 6.21 2.87 -1.18
N ARG A 101 5.33 2.90 -0.15
CA ARG A 101 3.87 2.84 -0.37
C ARG A 101 3.39 4.05 -1.17
N PRO A 102 2.60 3.88 -2.25
CA PRO A 102 2.12 5.02 -3.03
C PRO A 102 1.14 5.87 -2.23
N LEU A 103 1.42 7.17 -2.12
CA LEU A 103 0.61 8.13 -1.38
C LEU A 103 -0.18 9.04 -2.34
N PRO A 104 -1.25 9.73 -1.86
CA PRO A 104 -2.03 10.65 -2.68
C PRO A 104 -1.16 11.73 -3.34
N THR A 105 -1.45 12.05 -4.60
CA THR A 105 -0.72 13.10 -5.34
C THR A 105 -0.79 14.48 -4.68
N ARG A 106 -1.84 14.76 -3.89
CA ARG A 106 -1.97 15.99 -3.10
C ARG A 106 -0.86 16.18 -2.05
N TYR A 107 -0.05 15.15 -1.77
CA TYR A 107 1.09 15.26 -0.84
C TYR A 107 2.37 15.71 -1.52
N LEU A 108 2.47 15.61 -2.86
CA LEU A 108 3.68 15.98 -3.61
C LEU A 108 4.20 17.39 -3.27
N PRO A 109 3.36 18.45 -3.23
CA PRO A 109 3.84 19.79 -2.92
C PRO A 109 4.24 20.00 -1.44
N ARG A 110 4.01 19.00 -0.58
CA ARG A 110 4.28 19.06 0.86
C ARG A 110 5.57 18.35 1.26
N TYR A 111 6.18 17.61 0.34
CA TYR A 111 7.43 16.91 0.62
C TYR A 111 8.62 17.85 0.62
N THR A 112 9.54 17.59 1.54
CA THR A 112 10.89 18.17 1.45
C THR A 112 11.65 17.53 0.27
N PRO A 113 12.74 18.16 -0.23
CA PRO A 113 13.58 17.55 -1.26
C PRO A 113 14.04 16.13 -0.87
N GLU A 114 14.38 15.89 0.40
CA GLU A 114 14.77 14.59 0.89
C GLU A 114 13.61 13.59 0.84
N GLN A 115 12.42 13.97 1.29
CA GLN A 115 11.22 13.11 1.25
C GLN A 115 10.79 12.79 -0.18
N MET A 116 11.06 13.68 -1.16
CA MET A 116 10.77 13.44 -2.58
C MET A 116 11.58 12.28 -3.15
N ARG A 117 12.76 11.97 -2.60
CA ARG A 117 13.61 10.86 -3.04
C ARG A 117 12.91 9.50 -2.99
N ARG A 118 11.87 9.35 -2.16
CA ARG A 118 11.02 8.15 -2.13
C ARG A 118 10.42 7.79 -3.49
N HIS A 119 10.32 8.74 -4.39
CA HIS A 119 9.81 8.56 -5.75
C HIS A 119 10.89 8.21 -6.79
N GLU A 120 12.16 8.07 -6.41
CA GLU A 120 13.25 7.61 -7.28
C GLU A 120 13.13 6.13 -7.66
N VAL A 121 12.26 5.40 -6.98
CA VAL A 121 11.93 4.00 -7.26
C VAL A 121 10.43 3.84 -7.51
N ARG A 122 10.05 2.70 -8.12
CA ARG A 122 8.63 2.36 -8.24
C ARG A 122 8.00 2.15 -6.87
N PRO A 123 6.77 2.60 -6.65
CA PRO A 123 6.04 2.30 -5.44
C PRO A 123 5.82 0.79 -5.31
N GLY A 124 5.81 0.29 -4.07
CA GLY A 124 5.62 -1.12 -3.75
C GLY A 124 4.24 -1.44 -3.18
N ILE A 125 3.82 -2.70 -3.32
CA ILE A 125 2.70 -3.28 -2.56
C ILE A 125 3.12 -3.35 -1.09
N THR A 126 4.33 -3.84 -0.82
CA THR A 126 4.97 -3.78 0.49
C THR A 126 6.27 -2.97 0.43
N GLY A 127 6.89 -2.69 1.58
CA GLY A 127 8.12 -1.93 1.66
C GLY A 127 8.68 -1.84 3.07
N TRP A 128 9.85 -1.23 3.20
CA TRP A 128 10.60 -1.16 4.47
C TRP A 128 9.79 -0.47 5.57
N ALA A 129 9.15 0.65 5.29
CA ALA A 129 8.27 1.33 6.25
C ALA A 129 7.07 0.46 6.66
N GLN A 130 6.48 -0.31 5.72
CA GLN A 130 5.34 -1.16 6.03
C GLN A 130 5.69 -2.30 6.98
N VAL A 131 6.87 -2.90 6.88
CA VAL A 131 7.29 -4.00 7.76
C VAL A 131 7.80 -3.53 9.12
N HIS A 132 8.12 -2.22 9.28
CA HIS A 132 8.64 -1.63 10.53
C HIS A 132 7.61 -0.81 11.33
N GLY A 133 6.32 -0.92 11.03
CA GLY A 133 5.27 -0.28 11.83
C GLY A 133 4.01 0.10 11.08
N ARG A 134 4.00 0.02 9.75
CA ARG A 134 2.80 0.30 8.92
C ARG A 134 2.20 1.68 9.25
N ASN A 135 0.93 1.69 9.66
CA ASN A 135 0.18 2.92 9.97
C ASN A 135 0.48 3.49 11.37
N ALA A 136 1.20 2.75 12.22
CA ALA A 136 1.63 3.23 13.54
C ALA A 136 2.88 4.15 13.49
N LEU A 137 3.55 4.25 12.33
CA LEU A 137 4.68 5.16 12.16
C LEU A 137 4.19 6.58 11.93
N GLU A 138 4.80 7.54 12.62
CA GLU A 138 4.69 8.96 12.27
C GLU A 138 5.21 9.23 10.86
N TRP A 139 4.76 10.34 10.26
CA TRP A 139 5.08 10.67 8.87
C TRP A 139 6.58 10.80 8.61
N GLU A 140 7.31 11.46 9.50
CA GLU A 140 8.76 11.65 9.39
C GLU A 140 9.51 10.33 9.41
N ALA A 141 9.19 9.45 10.37
CA ALA A 141 9.80 8.12 10.47
C ALA A 141 9.49 7.27 9.24
N ARG A 142 8.26 7.34 8.73
CA ARG A 142 7.85 6.65 7.51
C ARG A 142 8.68 7.10 6.31
N PHE A 143 8.83 8.41 6.10
CA PHE A 143 9.62 8.93 4.98
C PHE A 143 11.11 8.62 5.14
N ALA A 144 11.64 8.66 6.35
CA ALA A 144 13.00 8.21 6.62
C ALA A 144 13.21 6.74 6.23
N HIS A 145 12.28 5.84 6.59
CA HIS A 145 12.33 4.44 6.16
C HIS A 145 12.19 4.28 4.64
N ASP A 146 11.34 5.07 3.98
CA ASP A 146 11.17 5.03 2.54
C ASP A 146 12.45 5.47 1.81
N VAL A 147 13.11 6.56 2.27
CA VAL A 147 14.37 7.04 1.70
C VAL A 147 15.50 6.08 1.99
N TRP A 148 15.57 5.54 3.21
CA TRP A 148 16.55 4.51 3.57
C TRP A 148 16.46 3.31 2.61
N TYR A 149 15.25 2.85 2.28
CA TYR A 149 15.07 1.78 1.29
C TYR A 149 15.59 2.18 -0.10
N VAL A 150 15.38 3.41 -0.54
CA VAL A 150 15.89 3.92 -1.81
C VAL A 150 17.41 3.79 -1.88
N ASP A 151 18.10 4.15 -0.78
CA ASP A 151 19.57 4.14 -0.69
C ASP A 151 20.16 2.72 -0.59
N HIS A 152 19.44 1.79 0.07
CA HIS A 152 19.93 0.44 0.38
C HIS A 152 19.27 -0.66 -0.47
N ARG A 153 18.49 -0.30 -1.49
CA ARG A 153 17.75 -1.26 -2.32
C ARG A 153 18.64 -2.32 -2.95
N SER A 154 18.28 -3.56 -2.74
CA SER A 154 18.92 -4.73 -3.34
C SER A 154 17.90 -5.86 -3.45
N LEU A 155 18.16 -6.86 -4.32
CA LEU A 155 17.29 -8.03 -4.42
C LEU A 155 17.20 -8.78 -3.09
N TRP A 156 18.32 -8.85 -2.34
CA TRP A 156 18.34 -9.48 -1.03
C TRP A 156 17.45 -8.75 -0.02
N LEU A 157 17.51 -7.43 0.00
CA LEU A 157 16.64 -6.62 0.84
C LEU A 157 15.16 -6.81 0.46
N ASP A 158 14.85 -6.88 -0.83
CA ASP A 158 13.48 -7.15 -1.30
C ASP A 158 12.98 -8.51 -0.81
N ILE A 159 13.79 -9.56 -0.94
CA ILE A 159 13.45 -10.90 -0.43
C ILE A 159 13.20 -10.85 1.09
N LYS A 160 14.09 -10.19 1.84
CA LYS A 160 13.92 -10.01 3.29
C LYS A 160 12.59 -9.30 3.62
N ILE A 161 12.26 -8.23 2.91
CA ILE A 161 11.00 -7.48 3.11
C ILE A 161 9.79 -8.37 2.79
N LEU A 162 9.83 -9.17 1.74
CA LEU A 162 8.74 -10.10 1.40
C LEU A 162 8.50 -11.11 2.51
N PHE A 163 9.55 -11.71 3.08
CA PHE A 163 9.41 -12.63 4.23
C PHE A 163 8.86 -11.91 5.48
N LEU A 164 9.35 -10.71 5.80
CA LEU A 164 8.83 -9.91 6.91
C LEU A 164 7.35 -9.53 6.69
N THR A 165 6.95 -9.28 5.44
CA THR A 165 5.55 -8.98 5.09
C THR A 165 4.64 -10.14 5.40
N ILE A 166 5.04 -11.38 5.07
CA ILE A 166 4.28 -12.58 5.41
C ILE A 166 4.05 -12.63 6.92
N GLY A 167 5.11 -12.48 7.72
CA GLY A 167 5.00 -12.45 9.19
C GLY A 167 4.10 -11.32 9.71
N ALA A 168 4.19 -10.12 9.11
CA ALA A 168 3.38 -8.97 9.51
C ALA A 168 1.88 -9.13 9.17
N VAL A 169 1.55 -9.81 8.07
CA VAL A 169 0.16 -10.13 7.71
C VAL A 169 -0.42 -11.14 8.70
N PHE A 170 0.30 -12.23 9.01
CA PHE A 170 -0.17 -13.22 9.99
C PHE A 170 -0.28 -12.64 11.41
N ALA A 171 0.61 -11.73 11.79
CA ALA A 171 0.55 -11.08 13.10
C ALA A 171 -0.56 -10.01 13.21
N ALA A 172 -1.22 -9.64 12.11
CA ALA A 172 -2.24 -8.57 12.01
C ALA A 172 -1.82 -7.25 12.68
N ARG A 173 -0.50 -6.95 12.74
CA ARG A 173 0.06 -5.80 13.45
C ARG A 173 0.00 -4.52 12.59
N GLY A 174 -0.30 -3.37 13.23
CA GLY A 174 -0.18 -2.03 12.63
C GLY A 174 -1.18 -1.74 11.51
N ILE A 175 -2.36 -2.37 11.50
CA ILE A 175 -3.39 -2.21 10.45
C ILE A 175 -4.04 -0.83 10.52
N SER A 176 -4.24 -0.32 11.73
CA SER A 176 -4.83 1.00 11.98
C SER A 176 -3.96 1.80 12.95
N GLU A 177 -3.94 3.12 12.82
CA GLU A 177 -3.48 4.02 13.86
C GLU A 177 -4.38 3.83 15.09
N LYS A 178 -3.87 3.98 16.31
CA LYS A 178 -4.67 3.78 17.53
C LYS A 178 -5.88 4.73 17.50
N GLY A 179 -7.09 4.15 17.40
CA GLY A 179 -8.36 4.90 17.41
C GLY A 179 -8.83 5.42 16.05
N GLU A 180 -8.08 5.22 14.96
CA GLU A 180 -8.44 5.71 13.63
C GLU A 180 -8.66 4.55 12.64
N ALA A 181 -9.68 4.66 11.78
CA ALA A 181 -9.93 3.69 10.70
C ALA A 181 -8.94 3.82 9.53
N THR A 182 -8.31 4.99 9.42
CA THR A 182 -7.30 5.34 8.40
C THR A 182 -6.25 6.21 9.05
N MET A 183 -5.05 6.25 8.44
CA MET A 183 -3.97 7.12 8.90
C MET A 183 -4.36 8.59 8.79
N SER A 184 -3.93 9.42 9.74
CA SER A 184 -4.04 10.88 9.72
C SER A 184 -3.49 11.49 8.41
N THR A 185 -4.04 12.62 7.99
CA THR A 185 -3.60 13.27 6.75
C THR A 185 -2.23 13.93 6.92
N PHE A 186 -1.29 13.66 6.00
CA PHE A 186 -0.02 14.39 5.95
C PHE A 186 -0.27 15.86 5.59
N THR A 187 0.08 16.75 6.47
CA THR A 187 -0.11 18.22 6.32
C THR A 187 1.16 18.95 5.85
N GLY A 188 2.31 18.27 5.78
CA GLY A 188 3.63 18.86 5.55
C GLY A 188 4.39 19.07 6.85
N LYS A 189 5.59 19.64 6.76
CA LYS A 189 6.40 19.99 7.94
C LYS A 189 5.57 20.94 8.81
N GLN A 190 5.25 20.58 10.03
CA GLN A 190 4.83 21.56 11.01
C GLN A 190 6.03 22.50 11.19
N THR A 191 5.99 23.67 10.56
CA THR A 191 6.85 24.79 10.94
C THR A 191 6.62 24.98 12.42
N GLY A 192 7.71 24.87 13.22
CA GLY A 192 7.68 24.76 14.65
C GLY A 192 6.73 25.76 15.31
N LYS A 193 6.08 25.30 16.35
CA LYS A 193 5.69 26.20 17.42
C LYS A 193 7.01 26.65 18.06
N GLU A 194 7.42 27.89 17.76
CA GLU A 194 8.27 28.65 18.66
C GLU A 194 7.57 28.86 19.98
#